data_3d2cb0a2942a3991e89e22ce0c2d9617
#
_entry.id   3d2cb0a2942a3991e89e22ce0c2d9617
#
_cell.length_a   1.000
_cell.length_b   1.000
_cell.length_c   1.000
_cell.angle_alpha   90.00
_cell.angle_beta   90.00
_cell.angle_gamma   90.00
#
_symmetry.space_group_name_H-M   'P 1'
#
loop_
_entity.id
_entity.type
_entity.pdbx_description
1 polymer ?
#
loop_
_entity_poly.entity_id
_entity_poly.type
_entity_poly.pdbx_seq_one_letter_code
_entity_poly.pdbx_strand_id
1 'polypeptide(L)'
;MASIKLKFRVSSLPEKEGTLYFQVIHERVVKQIGTSYRIYESEWDEHRCDIVMQSLIAPNRLKAIKSVREKIAWEKNRLNKIIEQFKNKGRCFSVDEIIREYNAQSSNKTTVFEYLKIQIEKLKSTGKERTSETYKQMLLSFMKFRNGED
;
A
#
# COMPACT_ATOMS: atom_id res chain seq x y z
N MET A 1 -11.16 -21.43 -6.88
CA MET A 1 -10.08 -20.66 -7.56
C MET A 1 -10.08 -19.23 -7.02
N ALA A 2 -8.92 -18.69 -6.59
CA ALA A 2 -8.86 -17.32 -6.07
C ALA A 2 -8.74 -16.31 -7.23
N SER A 3 -9.45 -15.20 -7.16
CA SER A 3 -9.40 -14.10 -8.13
C SER A 3 -9.34 -12.74 -7.44
N ILE A 4 -8.71 -11.77 -8.12
CA ILE A 4 -8.53 -10.39 -7.64
C ILE A 4 -9.14 -9.44 -8.67
N LYS A 5 -10.04 -8.59 -8.22
CA LYS A 5 -10.65 -7.54 -9.05
C LYS A 5 -10.31 -6.17 -8.45
N LEU A 6 -9.91 -5.22 -9.28
CA LEU A 6 -9.85 -3.82 -8.89
C LEU A 6 -11.27 -3.24 -8.97
N LYS A 7 -11.63 -2.46 -7.99
CA LYS A 7 -12.94 -1.79 -7.90
C LYS A 7 -12.76 -0.34 -7.46
N PHE A 8 -13.70 0.47 -7.85
CA PHE A 8 -13.77 1.88 -7.50
C PHE A 8 -15.02 2.15 -6.65
N ARG A 9 -14.87 2.96 -5.64
CA ARG A 9 -15.97 3.47 -4.82
C ARG A 9 -16.03 4.97 -4.97
N VAL A 10 -17.13 5.46 -5.55
CA VAL A 10 -17.40 6.90 -5.71
C VAL A 10 -17.44 7.58 -4.35
N SER A 11 -16.99 8.83 -4.31
CA SER A 11 -17.11 9.67 -3.12
C SER A 11 -18.57 10.05 -2.88
N SER A 12 -19.00 10.12 -1.63
CA SER A 12 -20.33 10.65 -1.26
C SER A 12 -20.44 12.16 -1.44
N LEU A 13 -19.32 12.85 -1.61
CA LEU A 13 -19.28 14.29 -1.85
C LEU A 13 -19.04 14.54 -3.34
N PRO A 14 -19.84 15.42 -3.99
CA PRO A 14 -19.64 15.76 -5.38
C PRO A 14 -18.23 16.35 -5.59
N GLU A 15 -17.68 16.12 -6.78
CA GLU A 15 -16.38 16.61 -7.22
C GLU A 15 -15.17 16.16 -6.38
N LYS A 16 -15.35 15.21 -5.46
CA LYS A 16 -14.23 14.61 -4.71
C LYS A 16 -13.81 13.27 -5.29
N GLU A 17 -12.52 13.00 -5.15
CA GLU A 17 -11.95 11.73 -5.55
C GLU A 17 -12.56 10.56 -4.75
N GLY A 18 -12.97 9.52 -5.45
CA GLY A 18 -13.33 8.23 -4.88
C GLY A 18 -12.12 7.38 -4.53
N THR A 19 -12.34 6.20 -3.99
CA THR A 19 -11.29 5.32 -3.48
C THR A 19 -11.22 4.04 -4.29
N LEU A 20 -10.01 3.62 -4.66
CA LEU A 20 -9.74 2.32 -5.26
C LEU A 20 -9.59 1.25 -4.16
N TYR A 21 -10.07 0.04 -4.42
CA TYR A 21 -9.88 -1.09 -3.52
C TYR A 21 -9.79 -2.41 -4.31
N PHE A 22 -9.10 -3.38 -3.75
CA PHE A 22 -9.09 -4.74 -4.31
C PHE A 22 -10.22 -5.57 -3.69
N GLN A 23 -10.86 -6.36 -4.53
CA GLN A 23 -11.80 -7.37 -4.13
C GLN A 23 -11.16 -8.74 -4.36
N VAL A 24 -10.90 -9.46 -3.29
CA VAL A 24 -10.34 -10.82 -3.32
C VAL A 24 -11.48 -11.80 -3.15
N ILE A 25 -11.60 -12.74 -4.07
CA ILE A 25 -12.66 -13.75 -4.12
C ILE A 25 -12.02 -15.14 -4.09
N HIS A 26 -12.39 -15.96 -3.13
CA HIS A 26 -11.96 -17.35 -3.05
C HIS A 26 -13.03 -18.19 -2.34
N GLU A 27 -13.40 -19.35 -2.92
CA GLU A 27 -14.41 -20.28 -2.36
C GLU A 27 -15.72 -19.59 -1.97
N ARG A 28 -16.25 -18.72 -2.85
CA ARG A 28 -17.45 -17.90 -2.64
C ARG A 28 -17.34 -16.84 -1.54
N VAL A 29 -16.20 -16.77 -0.84
CA VAL A 29 -15.93 -15.71 0.14
C VAL A 29 -15.34 -14.51 -0.59
N VAL A 30 -15.91 -13.34 -0.30
CA VAL A 30 -15.49 -12.07 -0.90
C VAL A 30 -15.03 -11.12 0.19
N LYS A 31 -13.80 -10.64 0.11
CA LYS A 31 -13.28 -9.61 1.03
C LYS A 31 -12.62 -8.47 0.27
N GLN A 32 -12.64 -7.30 0.89
CA GLN A 32 -12.09 -6.07 0.31
C GLN A 32 -10.78 -5.71 1.02
N ILE A 33 -9.81 -5.28 0.23
CA ILE A 33 -8.56 -4.66 0.69
C ILE A 33 -8.59 -3.21 0.24
N GLY A 34 -8.72 -2.28 1.19
CA GLY A 34 -8.67 -0.85 0.91
C GLY A 34 -7.28 -0.43 0.45
N THR A 35 -7.23 0.52 -0.47
CA THR A 35 -5.99 1.19 -0.86
C THR A 35 -6.03 2.66 -0.43
N SER A 36 -4.88 3.32 -0.40
CA SER A 36 -4.81 4.77 -0.18
C SER A 36 -4.97 5.58 -1.46
N TYR A 37 -5.16 4.92 -2.62
CA TYR A 37 -5.21 5.58 -3.90
C TYR A 37 -6.60 6.11 -4.20
N ARG A 38 -6.63 7.34 -4.69
CA ARG A 38 -7.86 8.04 -5.03
C ARG A 38 -7.80 8.56 -6.46
N ILE A 39 -8.94 8.49 -7.13
CA ILE A 39 -9.12 8.99 -8.50
C ILE A 39 -10.51 9.63 -8.63
N TYR A 40 -10.71 10.44 -9.65
CA TYR A 40 -12.04 10.95 -9.99
C TYR A 40 -12.85 9.88 -10.74
N GLU A 41 -14.16 9.98 -10.66
CA GLU A 41 -15.08 9.06 -11.35
C GLU A 41 -14.84 9.05 -12.88
N SER A 42 -14.55 10.21 -13.48
CA SER A 42 -14.20 10.33 -14.89
C SER A 42 -12.92 9.60 -15.31
N GLU A 43 -12.07 9.23 -14.34
CA GLU A 43 -10.81 8.52 -14.57
C GLU A 43 -10.95 7.00 -14.41
N TRP A 44 -12.18 6.49 -14.19
CA TRP A 44 -12.48 5.08 -13.99
C TRP A 44 -13.33 4.51 -15.12
N ASP A 45 -12.94 3.34 -15.63
CA ASP A 45 -13.75 2.54 -16.55
C ASP A 45 -14.32 1.32 -15.81
N GLU A 46 -15.64 1.35 -15.60
CA GLU A 46 -16.32 0.28 -14.86
C GLU A 46 -16.34 -1.04 -15.64
N HIS A 47 -16.43 -0.98 -16.97
CA HIS A 47 -16.46 -2.17 -17.81
C HIS A 47 -15.11 -2.89 -17.83
N ARG A 48 -14.03 -2.13 -17.95
CA ARG A 48 -12.66 -2.67 -17.94
C ARG A 48 -12.11 -2.90 -16.55
N CYS A 49 -12.75 -2.34 -15.52
CA CYS A 49 -12.23 -2.29 -14.14
C CYS A 49 -10.78 -1.78 -14.09
N ASP A 50 -10.51 -0.70 -14.82
CA ASP A 50 -9.18 -0.10 -14.95
C ASP A 50 -9.26 1.44 -14.96
N ILE A 51 -8.11 2.06 -14.74
CA ILE A 51 -7.94 3.51 -14.75
C ILE A 51 -7.80 3.99 -16.19
N VAL A 52 -8.62 4.97 -16.58
CA VAL A 52 -8.57 5.59 -17.92
C VAL A 52 -7.66 6.81 -17.90
N MET A 53 -6.80 6.91 -18.88
CA MET A 53 -6.01 8.10 -19.15
C MET A 53 -6.64 8.89 -20.28
N GLN A 54 -7.35 9.98 -19.94
CA GLN A 54 -7.93 10.86 -20.94
C GLN A 54 -6.88 11.86 -21.44
N SER A 55 -6.86 12.13 -22.74
CA SER A 55 -5.89 13.02 -23.39
C SER A 55 -6.06 14.51 -23.05
N LEU A 56 -7.18 14.90 -22.43
CA LEU A 56 -7.50 16.29 -22.08
C LEU A 56 -7.15 16.67 -20.63
N ILE A 57 -6.45 15.80 -19.89
CA ILE A 57 -6.10 16.03 -18.50
C ILE A 57 -4.82 16.86 -18.39
N ALA A 58 -4.77 17.77 -17.39
CA ALA A 58 -3.57 18.55 -17.09
C ALA A 58 -2.33 17.66 -16.92
N PRO A 59 -1.14 18.06 -17.41
CA PRO A 59 0.07 17.21 -17.40
C PRO A 59 0.47 16.71 -16.02
N ASN A 60 0.26 17.50 -14.97
CA ASN A 60 0.54 17.11 -13.59
C ASN A 60 -0.41 16.02 -13.09
N ARG A 61 -1.69 16.11 -13.47
CA ARG A 61 -2.69 15.09 -13.12
C ARG A 61 -2.41 13.78 -13.86
N LEU A 62 -2.04 13.87 -15.12
CA LEU A 62 -1.69 12.70 -15.93
C LEU A 62 -0.51 11.92 -15.30
N LYS A 63 0.52 12.62 -14.83
CA LYS A 63 1.64 12.00 -14.10
C LYS A 63 1.17 11.30 -12.82
N ALA A 64 0.28 11.94 -12.06
CA ALA A 64 -0.27 11.37 -10.82
C ALA A 64 -1.07 10.08 -11.11
N ILE A 65 -1.97 10.11 -12.10
CA ILE A 65 -2.78 8.96 -12.50
C ILE A 65 -1.90 7.80 -12.98
N LYS A 66 -0.88 8.10 -13.80
CA LYS A 66 0.09 7.11 -14.27
C LYS A 66 0.81 6.43 -13.09
N SER A 67 1.29 7.21 -12.12
CA SER A 67 1.91 6.69 -10.90
C SER A 67 0.94 5.81 -10.09
N VAL A 68 -0.32 6.21 -9.94
CA VAL A 68 -1.34 5.41 -9.26
C VAL A 68 -1.56 4.09 -9.98
N ARG A 69 -1.68 4.12 -11.31
CA ARG A 69 -1.87 2.91 -12.13
C ARG A 69 -0.71 1.93 -11.98
N GLU A 70 0.53 2.42 -12.02
CA GLU A 70 1.73 1.61 -11.84
C GLU A 70 1.77 0.95 -10.44
N LYS A 71 1.44 1.71 -9.39
CA LYS A 71 1.38 1.21 -8.01
C LYS A 71 0.28 0.15 -7.85
N ILE A 72 -0.91 0.38 -8.39
CA ILE A 72 -2.01 -0.59 -8.37
C ILE A 72 -1.62 -1.88 -9.11
N ALA A 73 -0.98 -1.79 -10.26
CA ALA A 73 -0.48 -2.94 -10.99
C ALA A 73 0.54 -3.73 -10.17
N TRP A 74 1.46 -3.04 -9.50
CA TRP A 74 2.44 -3.66 -8.61
C TRP A 74 1.78 -4.39 -7.43
N GLU A 75 0.81 -3.77 -6.77
CA GLU A 75 0.08 -4.38 -5.65
C GLU A 75 -0.76 -5.59 -6.10
N LYS A 76 -1.41 -5.50 -7.26
CA LYS A 76 -2.13 -6.62 -7.86
C LYS A 76 -1.21 -7.80 -8.15
N ASN A 77 -0.02 -7.54 -8.69
CA ASN A 77 0.98 -8.58 -8.95
C ASN A 77 1.47 -9.22 -7.63
N ARG A 78 1.66 -8.43 -6.58
CA ARG A 78 2.03 -8.93 -5.27
C ARG A 78 0.95 -9.86 -4.68
N LEU A 79 -0.31 -9.47 -4.76
CA LEU A 79 -1.44 -10.31 -4.35
C LEU A 79 -1.50 -11.62 -5.16
N ASN A 80 -1.28 -11.56 -6.47
CA ASN A 80 -1.24 -12.74 -7.32
C ASN A 80 -0.11 -13.71 -6.92
N LYS A 81 1.09 -13.19 -6.63
CA LYS A 81 2.22 -13.99 -6.15
C LYS A 81 1.91 -14.72 -4.84
N ILE A 82 1.23 -14.05 -3.91
CA ILE A 82 0.79 -14.66 -2.65
C ILE A 82 -0.17 -15.82 -2.92
N ILE A 83 -1.15 -15.63 -3.81
CA ILE A 83 -2.08 -16.68 -4.19
C ILE A 83 -1.36 -17.87 -4.85
N GLU A 84 -0.39 -17.60 -5.73
CA GLU A 84 0.44 -18.64 -6.36
C GLU A 84 1.28 -19.40 -5.33
N GLN A 85 1.86 -18.73 -4.34
CA GLN A 85 2.60 -19.36 -3.26
C GLN A 85 1.71 -20.31 -2.45
N PHE A 86 0.47 -19.92 -2.15
CA PHE A 86 -0.47 -20.80 -1.45
C PHE A 86 -0.86 -22.02 -2.30
N LYS A 87 -1.10 -21.82 -3.60
CA LYS A 87 -1.39 -22.93 -4.53
C LYS A 87 -0.22 -23.91 -4.63
N ASN A 88 0.99 -23.42 -4.73
CA ASN A 88 2.19 -24.25 -4.84
C ASN A 88 2.49 -25.04 -3.56
N LYS A 89 2.06 -24.56 -2.41
CA LYS A 89 2.15 -25.30 -1.14
C LYS A 89 1.16 -26.47 -1.03
N GLY A 90 0.24 -26.62 -1.98
CA GLY A 90 -0.71 -27.74 -2.06
C GLY A 90 -1.72 -27.84 -0.92
N ARG A 91 -1.85 -26.80 -0.08
CA ARG A 91 -2.81 -26.76 1.03
C ARG A 91 -4.02 -25.89 0.72
N CYS A 92 -5.16 -26.22 1.32
CA CYS A 92 -6.30 -25.32 1.33
C CYS A 92 -5.92 -24.01 2.05
N PHE A 93 -6.40 -22.90 1.54
CA PHE A 93 -6.18 -21.57 2.12
C PHE A 93 -7.46 -20.73 2.05
N SER A 94 -7.62 -19.82 2.97
CA SER A 94 -8.76 -18.90 3.04
C SER A 94 -8.40 -17.52 2.49
N VAL A 95 -9.43 -16.69 2.23
CA VAL A 95 -9.23 -15.28 1.88
C VAL A 95 -8.54 -14.52 3.01
N ASP A 96 -8.80 -14.90 4.28
CA ASP A 96 -8.17 -14.27 5.43
C ASP A 96 -6.67 -14.52 5.49
N GLU A 97 -6.23 -15.69 5.10
CA GLU A 97 -4.79 -16.00 5.03
C GLU A 97 -4.10 -15.18 3.93
N ILE A 98 -4.76 -15.00 2.77
CA ILE A 98 -4.23 -14.13 1.70
C ILE A 98 -4.08 -12.69 2.22
N ILE A 99 -5.11 -12.15 2.90
CA ILE A 99 -5.08 -10.77 3.41
C ILE A 99 -4.03 -10.62 4.51
N ARG A 100 -3.90 -11.61 5.40
CA ARG A 100 -2.88 -11.60 6.46
C ARG A 100 -1.48 -11.57 5.89
N GLU A 101 -1.18 -12.43 4.91
CA GLU A 101 0.12 -12.47 4.24
C GLU A 101 0.40 -11.18 3.47
N TYR A 102 -0.60 -10.64 2.77
CA TYR A 102 -0.50 -9.36 2.09
C TYR A 102 -0.17 -8.22 3.04
N ASN A 103 -0.85 -8.14 4.19
CA ASN A 103 -0.59 -7.12 5.21
C ASN A 103 0.76 -7.33 5.90
N ALA A 104 1.17 -8.57 6.16
CA ALA A 104 2.47 -8.89 6.74
C ALA A 104 3.62 -8.47 5.83
N GLN A 105 3.49 -8.68 4.52
CA GLN A 105 4.48 -8.22 3.54
C GLN A 105 4.40 -6.72 3.25
N SER A 106 3.24 -6.08 3.47
CA SER A 106 3.09 -4.62 3.39
C SER A 106 3.67 -3.92 4.60
N SER A 107 3.56 -4.54 5.74
CA SER A 107 4.32 -4.19 6.91
C SER A 107 5.73 -4.78 6.77
N ASN A 108 6.58 -4.22 5.92
CA ASN A 108 7.89 -3.89 6.41
C ASN A 108 7.58 -2.99 7.60
N LYS A 109 7.37 -3.62 8.75
CA LYS A 109 7.38 -2.92 10.02
C LYS A 109 8.79 -2.40 10.17
N THR A 110 9.05 -1.28 9.52
CA THR A 110 10.12 -0.42 9.97
C THR A 110 9.68 -0.06 11.37
N THR A 111 10.19 -0.77 12.33
CA THR A 111 9.91 -0.52 13.72
C THR A 111 10.24 0.94 14.02
N VAL A 112 9.70 1.52 15.06
CA VAL A 112 10.01 2.92 15.44
C VAL A 112 11.52 3.09 15.57
N PHE A 113 12.21 2.09 16.11
CA PHE A 113 13.67 2.12 16.28
C PHE A 113 14.41 2.07 14.95
N GLU A 114 13.99 1.22 14.00
CA GLU A 114 14.57 1.19 12.66
C GLU A 114 14.32 2.48 11.88
N TYR A 115 13.10 3.02 11.97
CA TYR A 115 12.77 4.30 11.34
C TYR A 115 13.67 5.42 11.86
N LEU A 116 13.85 5.51 13.18
CA LEU A 116 14.72 6.52 13.79
C LEU A 116 16.17 6.34 13.36
N LYS A 117 16.68 5.11 13.28
CA LYS A 117 18.04 4.81 12.78
C LYS A 117 18.23 5.32 11.35
N ILE A 118 17.28 5.01 10.46
CA ILE A 118 17.33 5.48 9.05
C ILE A 118 17.31 7.01 8.98
N GLN A 119 16.48 7.68 9.80
CA GLN A 119 16.43 9.15 9.84
C GLN A 119 17.72 9.76 10.37
N ILE A 120 18.35 9.16 11.38
CA ILE A 120 19.64 9.59 11.92
C ILE A 120 20.72 9.55 10.83
N GLU A 121 20.80 8.45 10.07
CA GLU A 121 21.76 8.32 8.98
C GLU A 121 21.52 9.32 7.84
N LYS A 122 20.26 9.51 7.46
CA LYS A 122 19.86 10.49 6.45
C LYS A 122 20.21 11.93 6.88
N LEU A 123 20.00 12.28 8.13
CA LEU A 123 20.35 13.60 8.66
C LEU A 123 21.85 13.82 8.68
N LYS A 124 22.63 12.79 9.04
CA LYS A 124 24.11 12.84 8.95
C LYS A 124 24.59 13.04 7.52
N SER A 125 24.06 12.29 6.56
CA SER A 125 24.47 12.41 5.15
C SER A 125 24.10 13.76 4.54
N THR A 126 23.11 14.47 5.09
CA THR A 126 22.71 15.82 4.66
C THR A 126 23.38 16.94 5.45
N GLY A 127 24.40 16.64 6.28
CA GLY A 127 25.17 17.61 7.05
C GLY A 127 24.43 18.24 8.24
N LYS A 128 23.26 17.68 8.65
CA LYS A 128 22.45 18.15 9.76
C LYS A 128 22.82 17.44 11.07
N GLU A 129 24.06 17.57 11.49
CA GLU A 129 24.65 16.83 12.61
C GLU A 129 23.90 17.08 13.94
N ARG A 130 23.58 18.34 14.30
CA ARG A 130 22.83 18.68 15.50
C ARG A 130 21.48 17.99 15.57
N THR A 131 20.73 18.02 14.46
CA THR A 131 19.42 17.36 14.40
C THR A 131 19.56 15.84 14.48
N SER A 132 20.57 15.27 13.85
CA SER A 132 20.89 13.84 13.95
C SER A 132 21.16 13.41 15.39
N GLU A 133 21.94 14.20 16.14
CA GLU A 133 22.20 13.91 17.55
C GLU A 133 20.93 13.97 18.43
N THR A 134 20.05 14.95 18.17
CA THR A 134 18.74 15.02 18.88
C THR A 134 17.90 13.76 18.63
N TYR A 135 17.83 13.28 17.38
CA TYR A 135 17.12 12.04 17.05
C TYR A 135 17.77 10.81 17.72
N LYS A 136 19.09 10.79 17.83
CA LYS A 136 19.82 9.73 18.53
C LYS A 136 19.50 9.71 20.03
N GLN A 137 19.46 10.86 20.69
CA GLN A 137 19.04 10.96 22.09
C GLN A 137 17.59 10.51 22.29
N MET A 138 16.70 10.87 21.38
CA MET A 138 15.31 10.41 21.37
C MET A 138 15.22 8.88 21.24
N LEU A 139 15.96 8.28 20.32
CA LEU A 139 16.03 6.83 20.15
C LEU A 139 16.49 6.15 21.45
N LEU A 140 17.56 6.62 22.05
CA LEU A 140 18.09 6.07 23.32
C LEU A 140 17.06 6.17 24.46
N SER A 141 16.33 7.27 24.55
CA SER A 141 15.26 7.46 25.53
C SER A 141 14.11 6.47 25.33
N PHE A 142 13.68 6.26 24.07
CA PHE A 142 12.65 5.26 23.76
C PHE A 142 13.12 3.83 24.04
N MET A 143 14.35 3.48 23.67
CA MET A 143 14.91 2.16 23.97
C MET A 143 14.96 1.91 25.47
N LYS A 144 15.34 2.91 26.27
CA LYS A 144 15.35 2.81 27.74
C LYS A 144 13.94 2.65 28.32
N PHE A 145 12.97 3.42 27.80
CA PHE A 145 11.57 3.34 28.24
C PHE A 145 10.93 1.99 27.96
N ARG A 146 11.26 1.39 26.81
CA ARG A 146 10.71 0.11 26.35
C ARG A 146 11.58 -1.11 26.73
N ASN A 147 12.58 -0.95 27.60
CA ASN A 147 13.53 -2.01 27.96
C ASN A 147 14.16 -2.71 26.76
N GLY A 148 14.35 -1.99 25.66
CA GLY A 148 14.91 -2.51 24.41
C GLY A 148 13.93 -3.24 23.48
N GLU A 149 12.66 -3.37 23.85
CA GLU A 149 11.60 -3.93 22.99
C GLU A 149 11.04 -2.87 22.03
N ASP A 150 10.90 -3.24 20.75
CA ASP A 150 10.44 -2.34 19.67
C ASP A 150 9.03 -2.71 19.20
#